data_a4aa69870f8b5e26527fa9b2f72f49d0
#
_entry.id   a4aa69870f8b5e26527fa9b2f72f49d0
#
_cell.length_a   1.000
_cell.length_b   1.000
_cell.length_c   1.000
_cell.angle_alpha   90.00
_cell.angle_beta   90.00
_cell.angle_gamma   90.00
#
_symmetry.space_group_name_H-M   'P 1'
#
loop_
_entity.id
_entity.type
_entity.pdbx_description
1 polymer ?
#
loop_
_entity_poly.entity_id
_entity_poly.type
_entity_poly.pdbx_seq_one_letter_code
_entity_poly.pdbx_strand_id
1 'polypeptide(L)'
;MAALHITDIEAAINYWRARKPSPDGVTLAPEIRALAEVYALMVFFHEDEADARGFPPKAWDAWLQWYDSTPDTPCIAICSTSQGDEVCKGCGRTFEEVQLWPGMDPVDKRATWRRITLDGTSWRFNRYAERAAEGQAGPEPAAAA
;
A
#
# COMPACT_ATOMS: atom_id res chain seq x y z
N MET A 1 -16.26 5.60 2.69
CA MET A 1 -15.40 5.08 1.62
C MET A 1 -14.03 5.70 1.74
N ALA A 2 -13.00 4.90 1.63
CA ALA A 2 -11.63 5.42 1.64
C ALA A 2 -11.37 6.25 0.37
N ALA A 3 -10.57 7.29 0.51
CA ALA A 3 -10.15 8.13 -0.59
C ALA A 3 -8.78 7.66 -1.12
N LEU A 4 -8.51 7.92 -2.38
CA LEU A 4 -7.20 7.73 -2.99
C LEU A 4 -6.21 8.73 -2.41
N HIS A 5 -5.12 8.22 -1.88
CA HIS A 5 -4.07 9.08 -1.34
C HIS A 5 -3.07 9.48 -2.42
N ILE A 6 -2.56 10.69 -2.32
CA ILE A 6 -1.63 11.26 -3.30
C ILE A 6 -0.38 10.40 -3.52
N THR A 7 0.12 9.73 -2.48
CA THR A 7 1.29 8.83 -2.59
C THR A 7 1.03 7.63 -3.49
N ASP A 8 -0.20 7.12 -3.54
CA ASP A 8 -0.57 6.03 -4.44
C ASP A 8 -0.68 6.51 -5.89
N ILE A 9 -1.09 7.75 -6.10
CA ILE A 9 -1.09 8.37 -7.44
C ILE A 9 0.34 8.58 -7.92
N GLU A 10 1.24 9.05 -7.06
CA GLU A 10 2.67 9.18 -7.37
C GLU A 10 3.29 7.82 -7.73
N ALA A 11 2.96 6.78 -6.98
CA ALA A 11 3.45 5.43 -7.26
C ALA A 11 2.95 4.92 -8.62
N ALA A 12 1.68 5.17 -8.94
CA ALA A 12 1.11 4.81 -10.24
C ALA A 12 1.78 5.59 -11.41
N ILE A 13 2.05 6.88 -11.22
CA ILE A 13 2.79 7.68 -12.22
C ILE A 13 4.19 7.11 -12.42
N ASN A 14 4.91 6.79 -11.36
CA ASN A 14 6.26 6.23 -11.45
C ASN A 14 6.26 4.84 -12.13
N TYR A 15 5.26 4.02 -11.87
CA TYR A 15 5.07 2.74 -12.55
C TYR A 15 4.93 2.92 -14.06
N TRP A 16 4.09 3.85 -14.51
CA TRP A 16 3.90 4.11 -15.93
C TRP A 16 5.11 4.76 -16.58
N ARG A 17 5.82 5.64 -15.88
CA ARG A 17 7.07 6.24 -16.37
C ARG A 17 8.14 5.19 -16.64
N ALA A 18 8.24 4.16 -15.81
CA ALA A 18 9.15 3.06 -16.02
C ALA A 18 8.74 2.17 -17.21
N ARG A 19 7.45 1.97 -17.43
CA ARG A 19 6.92 1.12 -18.50
C ARG A 19 6.84 1.83 -19.87
N LYS A 20 6.49 3.10 -19.85
CA LYS A 20 6.32 3.93 -21.06
C LYS A 20 7.15 5.21 -20.93
N PRO A 21 8.49 5.08 -21.00
CA PRO A 21 9.37 6.26 -20.92
C PRO A 21 9.11 7.19 -22.10
N SER A 22 9.27 8.48 -21.88
CA SER A 22 9.15 9.48 -22.94
C SER A 22 10.26 9.32 -23.97
N PRO A 23 9.94 9.14 -25.26
CA PRO A 23 10.97 8.99 -26.29
C PRO A 23 11.75 10.28 -26.59
N ASP A 24 11.15 11.44 -26.35
CA ASP A 24 11.71 12.77 -26.59
C ASP A 24 12.01 13.56 -25.30
N GLY A 25 11.74 12.97 -24.13
CA GLY A 25 11.90 13.64 -22.83
C GLY A 25 10.80 14.66 -22.51
N VAL A 26 9.83 14.88 -23.37
CA VAL A 26 8.77 15.89 -23.23
C VAL A 26 7.37 15.29 -23.30
N THR A 27 7.13 14.39 -24.28
CA THR A 27 5.82 13.78 -24.50
C THR A 27 5.52 12.73 -23.45
N LEU A 28 4.40 12.89 -22.75
CA LEU A 28 3.93 11.92 -21.75
C LEU A 28 2.99 10.89 -22.39
N ALA A 29 3.12 9.63 -21.97
CA ALA A 29 2.15 8.60 -22.31
C ALA A 29 0.74 9.00 -21.80
N PRO A 30 -0.34 8.57 -22.47
CA PRO A 30 -1.71 8.94 -22.08
C PRO A 30 -2.05 8.59 -20.63
N GLU A 31 -1.57 7.47 -20.12
CA GLU A 31 -1.78 7.03 -18.74
C GLU A 31 -1.12 7.98 -17.75
N ILE A 32 0.11 8.39 -18.04
CA ILE A 32 0.86 9.33 -17.21
C ILE A 32 0.18 10.69 -17.21
N ARG A 33 -0.24 11.18 -18.40
CA ARG A 33 -0.94 12.45 -18.50
C ARG A 33 -2.21 12.49 -17.68
N ALA A 34 -3.04 11.44 -17.78
CA ALA A 34 -4.30 11.37 -17.06
C ALA A 34 -4.08 11.39 -15.53
N LEU A 35 -3.12 10.64 -15.03
CA LEU A 35 -2.76 10.63 -13.60
C LEU A 35 -2.12 11.94 -13.16
N ALA A 36 -1.26 12.53 -14.00
CA ALA A 36 -0.57 13.78 -13.69
C ALA A 36 -1.55 14.97 -13.59
N GLU A 37 -2.63 14.99 -14.37
CA GLU A 37 -3.67 16.01 -14.25
C GLU A 37 -4.37 15.96 -12.90
N VAL A 38 -4.73 14.75 -12.42
CA VAL A 38 -5.30 14.55 -11.07
C VAL A 38 -4.30 14.99 -10.01
N TYR A 39 -3.06 14.54 -10.12
CA TYR A 39 -1.98 14.88 -9.19
C TYR A 39 -1.77 16.39 -9.10
N ALA A 40 -1.72 17.08 -10.23
CA ALA A 40 -1.52 18.52 -10.29
C ALA A 40 -2.67 19.29 -9.59
N LEU A 41 -3.91 18.86 -9.77
CA LEU A 41 -5.06 19.45 -9.09
C LEU A 41 -4.99 19.25 -7.58
N MET A 42 -4.61 18.06 -7.12
CA MET A 42 -4.43 17.78 -5.70
C MET A 42 -3.35 18.66 -5.08
N VAL A 43 -2.21 18.79 -5.74
CA VAL A 43 -1.12 19.68 -5.28
C VAL A 43 -1.57 21.14 -5.26
N PHE A 44 -2.26 21.58 -6.29
CA PHE A 44 -2.76 22.96 -6.40
C PHE A 44 -3.74 23.32 -5.28
N PHE A 45 -4.65 22.41 -4.95
CA PHE A 45 -5.64 22.60 -3.88
C PHE A 45 -5.15 22.16 -2.49
N HIS A 46 -3.90 21.73 -2.36
CA HIS A 46 -3.32 21.21 -1.10
C HIS A 46 -4.12 20.05 -0.51
N GLU A 47 -4.58 19.14 -1.36
CA GLU A 47 -5.35 17.96 -0.98
C GLU A 47 -4.47 16.71 -1.04
N ASP A 48 -4.44 15.94 0.04
CA ASP A 48 -3.69 14.68 0.12
C ASP A 48 -4.54 13.47 -0.32
N GLU A 49 -5.84 13.64 -0.39
CA GLU A 49 -6.79 12.58 -0.73
C GLU A 49 -7.78 13.06 -1.79
N ALA A 50 -8.20 12.15 -2.66
CA ALA A 50 -9.19 12.39 -3.69
C ALA A 50 -10.23 11.27 -3.77
N ASP A 51 -11.48 11.64 -4.04
CA ASP A 51 -12.54 10.66 -4.24
C ASP A 51 -12.37 9.95 -5.60
N ALA A 52 -12.24 8.64 -5.57
CA ALA A 52 -12.11 7.82 -6.77
C ALA A 52 -13.25 8.02 -7.78
N ARG A 53 -14.45 8.35 -7.30
CA ARG A 53 -15.61 8.59 -8.16
C ARG A 53 -15.47 9.86 -9.03
N GLY A 54 -14.62 10.78 -8.61
CA GLY A 54 -14.30 11.99 -9.37
C GLY A 54 -13.18 11.82 -10.40
N PHE A 55 -12.56 10.64 -10.46
CA PHE A 55 -11.47 10.41 -11.39
C PHE A 55 -11.97 10.29 -12.83
N PRO A 56 -11.28 10.93 -13.80
CA PRO A 56 -11.50 10.62 -15.21
C PRO A 56 -11.30 9.12 -15.45
N PRO A 57 -12.11 8.49 -16.32
CA PRO A 57 -12.04 7.03 -16.57
C PRO A 57 -10.62 6.55 -16.91
N LYS A 58 -9.88 7.32 -17.69
CA LYS A 58 -8.51 6.97 -18.09
C LYS A 58 -7.52 7.01 -16.94
N ALA A 59 -7.65 7.98 -16.04
CA ALA A 59 -6.84 8.03 -14.82
C ALA A 59 -7.16 6.86 -13.88
N TRP A 60 -8.42 6.53 -13.74
CA TRP A 60 -8.87 5.39 -12.94
C TRP A 60 -8.33 4.06 -13.49
N ASP A 61 -8.46 3.83 -14.80
CA ASP A 61 -7.93 2.63 -15.45
C ASP A 61 -6.41 2.51 -15.30
N ALA A 62 -5.70 3.62 -15.46
CA ALA A 62 -4.25 3.65 -15.28
C ALA A 62 -3.84 3.34 -13.84
N TRP A 63 -4.57 3.86 -12.86
CA TRP A 63 -4.36 3.58 -11.45
C TRP A 63 -4.65 2.10 -11.11
N LEU A 64 -5.74 1.54 -11.63
CA LEU A 64 -6.08 0.13 -11.41
C LEU A 64 -5.02 -0.82 -12.00
N GLN A 65 -4.48 -0.52 -13.17
CA GLN A 65 -3.41 -1.33 -13.76
C GLN A 65 -2.14 -1.31 -12.91
N TRP A 66 -1.80 -0.16 -12.33
CA TRP A 66 -0.73 -0.09 -11.33
C TRP A 66 -1.07 -0.93 -10.11
N TYR A 67 -2.27 -0.77 -9.57
CA TYR A 67 -2.72 -1.51 -8.39
C TYR A 67 -2.62 -3.04 -8.61
N ASP A 68 -3.06 -3.52 -9.75
CA ASP A 68 -2.99 -4.95 -10.11
C ASP A 68 -1.56 -5.49 -10.19
N SER A 69 -0.58 -4.61 -10.38
CA SER A 69 0.84 -4.96 -10.36
C SER A 69 1.41 -5.09 -8.94
N THR A 70 0.70 -4.60 -7.94
CA THR A 70 1.12 -4.64 -6.53
C THR A 70 0.67 -5.94 -5.86
N PRO A 71 1.34 -6.37 -4.76
CA PRO A 71 0.85 -7.50 -3.98
C PRO A 71 -0.56 -7.23 -3.44
N ASP A 72 -1.46 -8.20 -3.62
CA ASP A 72 -2.84 -8.06 -3.16
C ASP A 72 -2.94 -8.00 -1.64
N THR A 73 -2.14 -8.80 -0.94
CA THR A 73 -2.25 -8.94 0.51
C THR A 73 -0.90 -8.79 1.21
N PRO A 74 -0.86 -8.10 2.37
CA PRO A 74 0.33 -8.03 3.21
C PRO A 74 0.60 -9.33 4.00
N CYS A 75 -0.22 -10.36 3.86
CA CYS A 75 -0.11 -11.60 4.60
C CYS A 75 1.27 -12.27 4.39
N ILE A 76 1.88 -12.73 5.48
CA ILE A 76 3.11 -13.51 5.47
C ILE A 76 2.87 -15.00 5.79
N ALA A 77 1.63 -15.47 5.63
CA ALA A 77 1.16 -16.82 5.97
C ALA A 77 1.17 -17.18 7.47
N ILE A 78 1.43 -16.21 8.32
CA ILE A 78 1.29 -16.31 9.78
C ILE A 78 0.22 -15.32 10.20
N CYS A 79 -0.92 -15.82 10.67
CA CYS A 79 -2.05 -14.99 11.06
C CYS A 79 -2.32 -15.13 12.57
N SER A 80 -1.85 -14.16 13.35
CA SER A 80 -2.06 -14.20 14.81
C SER A 80 -3.49 -13.88 15.24
N THR A 81 -4.31 -13.32 14.34
CA THR A 81 -5.74 -13.13 14.59
C THR A 81 -6.48 -14.46 14.77
N SER A 82 -5.97 -15.54 14.16
CA SER A 82 -6.49 -16.90 14.38
C SER A 82 -6.22 -17.43 15.80
N GLN A 83 -5.31 -16.78 16.52
CA GLN A 83 -4.96 -17.08 17.92
C GLN A 83 -5.66 -16.13 18.90
N GLY A 84 -6.52 -15.24 18.42
CA GLY A 84 -7.29 -14.31 19.24
C GLY A 84 -6.74 -12.89 19.30
N ASP A 85 -5.68 -12.56 18.58
CA ASP A 85 -5.18 -11.19 18.49
C ASP A 85 -6.14 -10.31 17.69
N GLU A 86 -6.39 -9.10 18.17
CA GLU A 86 -7.21 -8.12 17.45
C GLU A 86 -6.50 -7.59 16.19
N VAL A 87 -5.17 -7.51 16.23
CA VAL A 87 -4.32 -7.07 15.13
C VAL A 87 -3.28 -8.14 14.84
N CYS A 88 -3.15 -8.51 13.57
CA CYS A 88 -2.17 -9.51 13.16
C CYS A 88 -0.73 -9.02 13.33
N LYS A 89 0.05 -9.70 14.16
CA LYS A 89 1.47 -9.38 14.37
C LYS A 89 2.32 -9.60 13.12
N GLY A 90 1.87 -10.48 12.23
CA GLY A 90 2.58 -10.76 10.99
C GLY A 90 2.47 -9.63 9.96
N CYS A 91 1.28 -9.09 9.76
CA CYS A 91 1.01 -8.13 8.68
C CYS A 91 0.38 -6.79 9.13
N GLY A 92 -0.14 -6.69 10.34
CA GLY A 92 -0.72 -5.45 10.87
C GLY A 92 -2.19 -5.22 10.54
N ARG A 93 -2.86 -6.13 9.82
CA ARG A 93 -4.29 -6.03 9.60
C ARG A 93 -5.07 -6.37 10.86
N THR A 94 -6.19 -5.68 11.07
CA THR A 94 -7.14 -6.07 12.12
C THR A 94 -7.83 -7.39 11.76
N PHE A 95 -8.40 -8.06 12.75
CA PHE A 95 -9.22 -9.26 12.52
C PHE A 95 -10.33 -8.99 11.48
N GLU A 96 -11.03 -7.88 11.60
CA GLU A 96 -12.08 -7.49 10.66
C GLU A 96 -11.55 -7.28 9.24
N GLU A 97 -10.42 -6.58 9.09
CA GLU A 97 -9.78 -6.40 7.77
C GLU A 97 -9.36 -7.73 7.15
N VAL A 98 -8.87 -8.67 7.93
CA VAL A 98 -8.55 -10.02 7.44
C VAL A 98 -9.79 -10.73 6.92
N GLN A 99 -10.90 -10.63 7.65
CA GLN A 99 -12.16 -11.26 7.26
C GLN A 99 -12.78 -10.64 6.01
N LEU A 100 -12.73 -9.32 5.91
CA LEU A 100 -13.35 -8.58 4.80
C LEU A 100 -12.45 -8.48 3.56
N TRP A 101 -11.17 -8.81 3.68
CA TRP A 101 -10.18 -8.59 2.63
C TRP A 101 -10.58 -9.04 1.23
N PRO A 102 -11.14 -10.24 1.02
CA PRO A 102 -11.52 -10.70 -0.31
C PRO A 102 -12.57 -9.82 -1.00
N GLY A 103 -13.43 -9.16 -0.23
CA GLY A 103 -14.49 -8.29 -0.74
C GLY A 103 -14.16 -6.79 -0.67
N MET A 104 -12.99 -6.41 -0.19
CA MET A 104 -12.60 -5.00 -0.09
C MET A 104 -12.25 -4.41 -1.45
N ASP A 105 -12.64 -3.15 -1.65
CA ASP A 105 -12.25 -2.39 -2.83
C ASP A 105 -10.74 -2.08 -2.84
N PRO A 106 -10.12 -1.93 -4.04
CA PRO A 106 -8.70 -1.58 -4.16
C PRO A 106 -8.29 -0.34 -3.36
N VAL A 107 -9.14 0.67 -3.31
CA VAL A 107 -8.89 1.92 -2.57
C VAL A 107 -8.81 1.66 -1.07
N ASP A 108 -9.71 0.86 -0.53
CA ASP A 108 -9.74 0.49 0.89
C ASP A 108 -8.53 -0.38 1.26
N LYS A 109 -8.16 -1.33 0.39
CA LYS A 109 -6.95 -2.14 0.56
C LYS A 109 -5.70 -1.25 0.60
N ARG A 110 -5.59 -0.27 -0.29
CA ARG A 110 -4.46 0.67 -0.29
C ARG A 110 -4.41 1.53 0.96
N ALA A 111 -5.56 1.96 1.48
CA ALA A 111 -5.63 2.68 2.75
C ALA A 111 -5.11 1.82 3.93
N THR A 112 -5.48 0.54 3.95
CA THR A 112 -4.96 -0.42 4.94
C THR A 112 -3.45 -0.61 4.80
N TRP A 113 -2.94 -0.81 3.58
CA TRP A 113 -1.51 -0.91 3.31
C TRP A 113 -0.74 0.31 3.80
N ARG A 114 -1.26 1.51 3.54
CA ARG A 114 -0.64 2.77 3.99
C ARG A 114 -0.58 2.83 5.51
N ARG A 115 -1.68 2.52 6.20
CA ARG A 115 -1.73 2.52 7.67
C ARG A 115 -0.71 1.56 8.26
N ILE A 116 -0.69 0.31 7.84
CA ILE A 116 0.23 -0.70 8.40
C ILE A 116 1.69 -0.41 8.07
N THR A 117 1.96 0.23 6.93
CA THR A 117 3.32 0.66 6.56
C THR A 117 3.79 1.81 7.43
N LEU A 118 2.92 2.78 7.70
CA LEU A 118 3.23 3.92 8.56
C LEU A 118 3.39 3.49 10.04
N ASP A 119 2.54 2.59 10.50
CA ASP A 119 2.63 2.05 11.87
C ASP A 119 3.94 1.28 12.09
N GLY A 120 4.38 0.52 11.09
CA GLY A 120 5.66 -0.19 11.09
C GLY A 120 5.84 -1.23 12.20
N THR A 121 4.75 -1.61 12.88
CA THR A 121 4.78 -2.47 14.07
C THR A 121 4.70 -3.96 13.76
N SER A 122 4.28 -4.32 12.55
CA SER A 122 4.17 -5.72 12.15
C SER A 122 5.50 -6.27 11.64
N TRP A 123 5.67 -7.57 11.78
CA TRP A 123 6.91 -8.25 11.37
C TRP A 123 7.24 -8.08 9.88
N ARG A 124 6.23 -8.01 9.03
CA ARG A 124 6.42 -7.81 7.60
C ARG A 124 7.20 -6.52 7.26
N PHE A 125 7.04 -5.48 8.07
CA PHE A 125 7.62 -4.17 7.83
C PHE A 125 8.92 -3.92 8.62
N ASN A 126 9.33 -4.88 9.46
CA ASN A 126 10.62 -4.81 10.12
C ASN A 126 11.73 -4.94 9.08
N ARG A 127 12.81 -4.19 9.25
CA ARG A 127 13.99 -4.33 8.42
C ARG A 127 14.58 -5.72 8.58
N TYR A 128 15.16 -6.25 7.50
CA TYR A 128 15.75 -7.59 7.52
C TYR A 128 16.79 -7.77 8.63
N ALA A 129 17.62 -6.74 8.87
CA ALA A 129 18.62 -6.77 9.93
C ALA A 129 18.00 -6.83 11.34
N GLU A 130 16.89 -6.13 11.54
CA GLU A 130 16.12 -6.18 12.79
C GLU A 130 15.53 -7.55 13.04
N ARG A 131 14.94 -8.17 12.00
CA ARG A 131 14.44 -9.54 12.06
C ARG A 131 15.53 -10.56 12.34
N ALA A 132 16.69 -10.40 11.69
CA ALA A 132 17.82 -11.29 11.92
C ALA A 132 18.35 -11.15 13.34
N ALA A 133 18.38 -9.96 13.90
CA ALA A 133 18.76 -9.71 15.28
C ALA A 133 17.75 -10.30 16.29
N GLU A 134 16.45 -10.16 16.01
CA GLU A 134 15.38 -10.76 16.82
C GLU A 134 15.44 -12.31 16.79
N GLY A 135 15.73 -12.89 15.63
CA GLY A 135 15.87 -14.33 15.47
C GLY A 135 17.14 -14.92 16.12
N GLN A 136 18.17 -14.09 16.34
CA GLN A 136 19.40 -14.47 17.05
C GLN A 136 19.32 -14.25 18.56
N ALA A 137 18.48 -13.32 19.01
CA ALA A 137 18.07 -13.23 20.39
C ALA A 137 17.06 -14.36 20.64
N GLY A 138 17.56 -15.59 20.75
CA GLY A 138 16.74 -16.71 21.20
C GLY A 138 16.06 -16.36 22.54
N PRO A 139 15.03 -17.12 22.94
CA PRO A 139 14.38 -16.89 24.22
C PRO A 139 15.48 -16.82 25.27
N GLU A 140 15.53 -15.69 25.95
CA GLU A 140 16.44 -15.52 27.10
C GLU A 140 16.30 -16.75 27.98
N PRO A 141 17.36 -17.48 28.30
CA PRO A 141 17.23 -18.65 29.12
C PRO A 141 16.53 -18.20 30.40
N ALA A 142 15.37 -18.81 30.67
CA ALA A 142 14.64 -18.52 31.90
C ALA A 142 15.67 -18.54 33.01
N ALA A 143 15.81 -17.42 33.72
CA ALA A 143 16.76 -17.30 34.79
C ALA A 143 16.55 -18.49 35.71
N ALA A 144 17.50 -19.39 35.74
CA ALA A 144 17.47 -20.51 36.64
C ALA A 144 17.45 -19.93 38.06
N ALA A 145 16.34 -20.09 38.69
CA ALA A 145 16.22 -19.75 40.09
C ALA A 145 17.19 -20.57 40.94
#